data_a61ef2ea2a57d2ba12a738fff28fc8a3
#
_entry.id   a61ef2ea2a57d2ba12a738fff28fc8a3
#
_cell.length_a   1.000
_cell.length_b   1.000
_cell.length_c   1.000
_cell.angle_alpha   90.00
_cell.angle_beta   90.00
_cell.angle_gamma   90.00
#
_symmetry.space_group_name_H-M   'P 1'
#
loop_
_entity.id
_entity.type
_entity.pdbx_description
1 polymer ?
#
loop_
_entity_poly.entity_id
_entity_poly.type
_entity_poly.pdbx_seq_one_letter_code
_entity_poly.pdbx_strand_id
1 'polypeptide(L)'
;MPGDNCTSILVGRKATTDGSVITSHTCDSWYRTWMRWVPAADIERDTVMDIYEGRMHTEYPGSMDGVKVKGQIPQPAGHTYRYLDTAYPCLNEHQLGIGETTFTGRDTLENKDGMFMIEELCRVALQRCTKARDAILLMGQLIHEYGYGDSGECLTIADTEEAWIFEALGEGPDQVGGVWAAQRIPDDEVCVSANISRIGSLSTLTPPSKPAKAKKGKKPAYAPLVSDTQMASQNVFDVARKLGFWDGSSEFSFWRAYSGVNYFDEEKNYSTRELYIMQQLAPSLGLNDTMDELPVSIHPDSLVSYQKVISLLGTWYEGDKQLDLTQKMRIPNANRDLAGKKPWASEDSIISSIANPWMNSRLINTLYALTGDNDWHWVRTVAVPQCAYSTVIQLRGWLPDAVGGVCWMSLDNPGQSPRFPIFCGSTQLPRMLEVCGQHRYRDDALVWHYRQANKLATVRWGECRKDIESARQYFLDKAERELPFVEQQYMSILRSSTTAEETPNDKGEAYATDFLNGYTADFVGATVLRWDELYRQYWRKFWSGF
;
A
#
# COMPACT_ATOMS: atom_id res chain seq x y z
N MET A 1 13.65 -15.99 -3.63
CA MET A 1 13.47 -15.01 -2.53
C MET A 1 11.97 -14.97 -2.27
N PRO A 2 11.50 -14.77 -1.03
CA PRO A 2 10.07 -14.55 -0.84
C PRO A 2 9.69 -13.35 -1.70
N GLY A 3 8.66 -13.48 -2.55
CA GLY A 3 8.24 -12.47 -3.50
C GLY A 3 7.85 -11.15 -2.83
N ASP A 4 7.71 -10.14 -3.63
CA ASP A 4 7.22 -8.83 -3.26
C ASP A 4 5.85 -8.98 -2.60
N ASN A 5 5.74 -8.50 -1.35
CA ASN A 5 4.57 -8.78 -0.53
C ASN A 5 4.06 -7.48 0.09
N CYS A 6 2.93 -7.02 -0.40
CA CYS A 6 2.29 -5.76 0.00
C CYS A 6 0.98 -6.03 0.76
N THR A 7 0.45 -5.04 1.46
CA THR A 7 -0.88 -5.08 2.08
C THR A 7 -1.55 -3.72 1.91
N SER A 8 -2.78 -3.71 1.41
CA SER A 8 -3.62 -2.53 1.27
C SER A 8 -4.95 -2.69 2.00
N ILE A 9 -5.41 -1.63 2.63
CA ILE A 9 -6.74 -1.52 3.25
C ILE A 9 -7.43 -0.31 2.61
N LEU A 10 -8.64 -0.53 2.11
CA LEU A 10 -9.47 0.45 1.43
C LEU A 10 -10.77 0.61 2.20
N VAL A 11 -11.14 1.83 2.59
CA VAL A 11 -12.31 2.10 3.45
C VAL A 11 -13.23 3.10 2.78
N GLY A 12 -14.48 2.74 2.61
CA GLY A 12 -15.52 3.61 2.08
C GLY A 12 -15.90 4.74 3.06
N ARG A 13 -16.38 5.86 2.53
CA ARG A 13 -16.61 7.11 3.30
C ARG A 13 -17.61 6.99 4.46
N LYS A 14 -18.56 6.04 4.40
CA LYS A 14 -19.53 5.80 5.48
C LYS A 14 -19.04 4.75 6.48
N ALA A 15 -17.95 4.03 6.14
CA ALA A 15 -17.29 3.12 7.05
C ALA A 15 -16.22 3.82 7.90
N THR A 16 -15.88 5.09 7.61
CA THR A 16 -14.89 5.87 8.37
C THR A 16 -15.53 6.71 9.48
N THR A 17 -14.74 7.04 10.51
CA THR A 17 -15.18 7.85 11.66
C THR A 17 -15.46 9.30 11.33
N ASP A 18 -14.85 9.82 10.24
CA ASP A 18 -14.88 11.24 9.86
C ASP A 18 -15.52 11.49 8.49
N GLY A 19 -15.92 10.43 7.77
CA GLY A 19 -16.49 10.55 6.42
C GLY A 19 -15.47 10.64 5.29
N SER A 20 -14.17 10.49 5.59
CA SER A 20 -13.13 10.38 4.57
C SER A 20 -13.18 9.05 3.82
N VAL A 21 -12.64 9.01 2.60
CA VAL A 21 -12.27 7.75 1.95
C VAL A 21 -10.80 7.48 2.26
N ILE A 22 -10.46 6.22 2.56
CA ILE A 22 -9.07 5.86 2.89
C ILE A 22 -8.59 4.76 1.95
N THR A 23 -7.43 4.95 1.34
CA THR A 23 -6.64 3.88 0.71
C THR A 23 -5.29 3.77 1.39
N SER A 24 -4.63 2.62 1.30
CA SER A 24 -3.36 2.41 1.99
C SER A 24 -2.48 1.39 1.27
N HIS A 25 -1.20 1.32 1.67
CA HIS A 25 -0.24 0.43 1.05
C HIS A 25 0.95 0.17 1.98
N THR A 26 1.47 -1.05 2.01
CA THR A 26 2.81 -1.39 2.47
C THR A 26 3.63 -1.87 1.28
N CYS A 27 4.79 -1.29 1.05
CA CYS A 27 5.70 -1.65 -0.03
C CYS A 27 6.82 -2.52 0.54
N ASP A 28 6.62 -3.83 0.51
CA ASP A 28 7.43 -4.78 1.30
C ASP A 28 8.42 -5.51 0.39
N SER A 29 9.56 -4.95 0.10
CA SER A 29 10.71 -5.60 -0.52
C SER A 29 11.82 -4.60 -0.86
N TRP A 30 12.58 -4.88 -1.91
CA TRP A 30 13.79 -4.18 -2.35
C TRP A 30 13.50 -2.92 -3.18
N TYR A 31 12.39 -2.22 -2.89
CA TYR A 31 11.95 -1.01 -3.56
C TYR A 31 12.68 0.23 -3.05
N ARG A 32 12.72 1.29 -3.86
CA ARG A 32 13.27 2.59 -3.45
C ARG A 32 12.51 3.21 -2.28
N THR A 33 13.25 3.85 -1.39
CA THR A 33 12.68 4.61 -0.27
C THR A 33 12.66 6.11 -0.52
N TRP A 34 13.24 6.58 -1.62
CA TRP A 34 13.15 7.99 -1.99
C TRP A 34 11.79 8.31 -2.61
N MET A 35 11.33 9.52 -2.35
CA MET A 35 10.10 10.07 -2.88
C MET A 35 10.23 11.57 -3.11
N ARG A 36 9.41 12.12 -4.01
CA ARG A 36 9.34 13.55 -4.28
C ARG A 36 7.97 13.96 -4.81
N TRP A 37 7.66 15.24 -4.75
CA TRP A 37 6.59 15.80 -5.55
C TRP A 37 7.09 16.03 -6.99
N VAL A 38 6.39 15.48 -7.97
CA VAL A 38 6.56 15.85 -9.37
C VAL A 38 5.61 17.00 -9.65
N PRO A 39 6.09 18.15 -10.13
CA PRO A 39 5.25 19.32 -10.31
C PRO A 39 4.19 19.12 -11.41
N ALA A 40 3.08 19.84 -11.30
CA ALA A 40 2.16 20.06 -12.38
C ALA A 40 2.86 20.73 -13.57
N ALA A 41 2.38 20.48 -14.79
CA ALA A 41 2.97 21.04 -15.98
C ALA A 41 1.92 21.32 -17.08
N ASP A 42 2.13 22.38 -17.84
CA ASP A 42 1.37 22.62 -19.05
C ASP A 42 2.06 21.96 -20.24
N ILE A 43 1.34 21.07 -20.88
CA ILE A 43 1.86 20.21 -21.95
C ILE A 43 1.49 20.82 -23.31
N GLU A 44 2.49 21.02 -24.14
CA GLU A 44 2.31 21.46 -25.52
C GLU A 44 1.76 20.33 -26.41
N ARG A 45 1.18 20.71 -27.57
CA ARG A 45 0.72 19.73 -28.56
C ARG A 45 1.89 18.89 -29.07
N ASP A 46 1.57 17.66 -29.46
CA ASP A 46 2.54 16.70 -30.04
C ASP A 46 3.67 16.29 -29.11
N THR A 47 3.54 16.56 -27.81
CA THR A 47 4.48 16.07 -26.78
C THR A 47 4.28 14.56 -26.58
N VAL A 48 5.39 13.84 -26.39
CA VAL A 48 5.39 12.42 -26.00
C VAL A 48 6.04 12.25 -24.62
N MET A 49 5.68 11.19 -23.93
CA MET A 49 6.33 10.81 -22.69
C MET A 49 6.86 9.38 -22.76
N ASP A 50 8.03 9.17 -22.18
CA ASP A 50 8.61 7.84 -22.04
C ASP A 50 7.88 7.03 -20.97
N ILE A 51 7.73 5.75 -21.25
CA ILE A 51 7.23 4.72 -20.32
C ILE A 51 8.41 3.82 -19.96
N TYR A 52 8.56 3.54 -18.67
CA TYR A 52 9.74 2.92 -18.11
C TYR A 52 9.45 1.55 -17.48
N GLU A 53 10.52 0.77 -17.30
CA GLU A 53 10.60 -0.41 -16.46
C GLU A 53 11.79 -0.22 -15.50
N GLY A 54 11.61 -0.51 -14.21
CA GLY A 54 12.70 -0.51 -13.22
C GLY A 54 12.88 0.80 -12.43
N ARG A 55 12.09 1.84 -12.65
CA ARG A 55 12.18 3.10 -11.89
C ARG A 55 11.99 2.92 -10.37
N MET A 56 11.25 1.91 -9.95
CA MET A 56 11.01 1.62 -8.55
C MET A 56 12.24 1.09 -7.77
N HIS A 57 13.38 0.89 -8.44
CA HIS A 57 14.63 0.42 -7.83
C HIS A 57 15.76 1.45 -7.88
N THR A 58 15.52 2.67 -8.34
CA THR A 58 16.55 3.70 -8.49
C THR A 58 16.99 4.31 -7.16
N GLU A 59 18.23 4.82 -7.11
CA GLU A 59 18.88 5.32 -5.88
C GLU A 59 18.49 6.76 -5.52
N TYR A 60 18.11 7.57 -6.52
CA TYR A 60 17.73 8.98 -6.34
C TYR A 60 16.86 9.48 -7.50
N PRO A 61 16.10 10.57 -7.32
CA PRO A 61 15.31 11.15 -8.39
C PRO A 61 16.17 11.50 -9.62
N GLY A 62 15.73 11.07 -10.80
CA GLY A 62 16.45 11.29 -12.06
C GLY A 62 17.52 10.25 -12.39
N SER A 63 17.83 9.29 -11.49
CA SER A 63 18.67 8.16 -11.86
C SER A 63 17.98 7.30 -12.92
N MET A 64 18.76 6.90 -13.92
CA MET A 64 18.35 5.95 -14.97
C MET A 64 19.12 4.62 -14.87
N ASP A 65 19.85 4.40 -13.78
CA ASP A 65 20.58 3.14 -13.56
C ASP A 65 19.59 1.98 -13.41
N GLY A 66 19.71 0.99 -14.30
CA GLY A 66 18.81 -0.16 -14.35
C GLY A 66 17.43 0.11 -14.94
N VAL A 67 17.15 1.35 -15.37
CA VAL A 67 15.87 1.74 -15.98
C VAL A 67 15.93 1.50 -17.49
N LYS A 68 14.85 0.91 -18.02
CA LYS A 68 14.65 0.73 -19.46
C LYS A 68 13.49 1.59 -19.94
N VAL A 69 13.62 2.19 -21.11
CA VAL A 69 12.49 2.79 -21.82
C VAL A 69 11.75 1.69 -22.57
N LYS A 70 10.52 1.43 -22.19
CA LYS A 70 9.63 0.43 -22.83
C LYS A 70 8.99 0.97 -24.11
N GLY A 71 8.81 2.27 -24.19
CA GLY A 71 8.20 2.94 -25.32
C GLY A 71 7.80 4.37 -25.00
N GLN A 72 7.04 4.96 -25.91
CA GLN A 72 6.52 6.32 -25.77
C GLN A 72 5.02 6.35 -26.02
N ILE A 73 4.32 7.21 -25.28
CA ILE A 73 2.90 7.49 -25.52
C ILE A 73 2.69 8.99 -25.79
N PRO A 74 1.64 9.37 -26.54
CA PRO A 74 1.23 10.76 -26.66
C PRO A 74 0.88 11.33 -25.28
N GLN A 75 1.34 12.54 -25.02
CA GLN A 75 0.92 13.30 -23.85
C GLN A 75 -0.15 14.29 -24.31
N PRO A 76 -1.39 14.23 -23.78
CA PRO A 76 -2.43 15.17 -24.16
C PRO A 76 -1.97 16.61 -23.90
N ALA A 77 -2.24 17.51 -24.84
CA ALA A 77 -2.05 18.94 -24.62
C ALA A 77 -2.98 19.42 -23.50
N GLY A 78 -2.46 20.28 -22.64
CA GLY A 78 -3.17 20.83 -21.48
C GLY A 78 -2.42 20.61 -20.18
N HIS A 79 -3.11 20.79 -19.07
CA HIS A 79 -2.52 20.71 -17.74
C HIS A 79 -2.39 19.28 -17.24
N THR A 80 -1.24 18.93 -16.66
CA THR A 80 -1.03 17.69 -15.88
C THR A 80 -0.90 18.01 -14.41
N TYR A 81 -1.40 17.10 -13.55
CA TYR A 81 -1.45 17.32 -12.12
C TYR A 81 -0.15 16.97 -11.41
N ARG A 82 0.16 17.69 -10.33
CA ARG A 82 1.24 17.35 -9.41
C ARG A 82 0.90 16.05 -8.67
N TYR A 83 1.91 15.18 -8.49
CA TYR A 83 1.72 13.92 -7.77
C TYR A 83 2.94 13.55 -6.92
N LEU A 84 2.70 12.74 -5.88
CA LEU A 84 3.72 12.16 -5.01
C LEU A 84 4.29 10.90 -5.66
N ASP A 85 5.54 11.00 -6.11
CA ASP A 85 6.30 9.97 -6.81
C ASP A 85 7.05 9.10 -5.78
N THR A 86 6.42 8.01 -5.36
CA THR A 86 6.99 6.89 -4.59
C THR A 86 7.33 5.74 -5.54
N ALA A 87 7.84 4.59 -5.07
CA ALA A 87 8.09 3.45 -5.95
C ALA A 87 6.83 3.11 -6.77
N TYR A 88 5.68 3.09 -6.14
CA TYR A 88 4.35 3.12 -6.77
C TYR A 88 3.74 4.51 -6.50
N PRO A 89 3.68 5.43 -7.49
CA PRO A 89 3.09 6.76 -7.29
C PRO A 89 1.69 6.68 -6.67
N CYS A 90 1.42 7.48 -5.63
CA CYS A 90 0.32 7.14 -4.73
C CYS A 90 -0.72 8.24 -4.47
N LEU A 91 -0.44 9.51 -4.74
CA LEU A 91 -1.37 10.60 -4.41
C LEU A 91 -1.14 11.77 -5.36
N ASN A 92 -2.22 12.44 -5.84
CA ASN A 92 -2.10 13.69 -6.55
C ASN A 92 -2.71 14.88 -5.79
N GLU A 93 -2.54 16.08 -6.33
CA GLU A 93 -3.01 17.32 -5.72
C GLU A 93 -4.54 17.46 -5.65
N HIS A 94 -5.29 16.61 -6.34
CA HIS A 94 -6.76 16.58 -6.36
C HIS A 94 -7.35 15.43 -5.53
N GLN A 95 -6.61 14.93 -4.55
CA GLN A 95 -7.08 13.85 -3.67
C GLN A 95 -7.44 12.54 -4.42
N LEU A 96 -6.77 12.23 -5.51
CA LEU A 96 -6.79 10.87 -6.08
C LEU A 96 -5.67 10.07 -5.42
N GLY A 97 -6.03 9.00 -4.69
CA GLY A 97 -5.11 8.14 -3.95
C GLY A 97 -5.07 6.72 -4.52
N ILE A 98 -3.87 6.11 -4.53
CA ILE A 98 -3.65 4.75 -5.04
C ILE A 98 -2.77 3.98 -4.06
N GLY A 99 -3.19 2.75 -3.71
CA GLY A 99 -2.37 1.71 -3.08
C GLY A 99 -2.19 0.53 -4.02
N GLU A 100 -1.22 -0.33 -3.75
CA GLU A 100 -0.87 -1.45 -4.64
C GLU A 100 -0.63 -2.74 -3.85
N THR A 101 -0.89 -3.90 -4.49
CA THR A 101 -0.49 -5.25 -4.03
C THR A 101 -0.36 -6.20 -5.22
N THR A 102 0.82 -6.78 -5.42
CA THR A 102 1.07 -7.80 -6.46
C THR A 102 0.37 -9.12 -6.11
N PHE A 103 -0.39 -9.72 -7.01
CA PHE A 103 -0.96 -11.07 -6.79
C PHE A 103 -0.42 -12.13 -7.78
N THR A 104 0.47 -11.75 -8.67
CA THR A 104 1.17 -12.58 -9.67
C THR A 104 0.27 -13.06 -10.81
N GLY A 105 -0.80 -13.80 -10.55
CA GLY A 105 -1.66 -14.38 -11.59
C GLY A 105 -1.08 -15.68 -12.19
N ARG A 106 -1.67 -16.14 -13.29
CA ARG A 106 -1.17 -17.31 -14.03
C ARG A 106 0.03 -16.97 -14.89
N ASP A 107 1.13 -17.69 -14.76
CA ASP A 107 2.39 -17.48 -15.51
C ASP A 107 2.16 -17.40 -17.04
N THR A 108 1.16 -18.13 -17.55
CA THR A 108 0.81 -18.12 -18.99
C THR A 108 0.24 -16.81 -19.49
N LEU A 109 -0.10 -15.88 -18.61
CA LEU A 109 -0.65 -14.56 -18.96
C LEU A 109 0.44 -13.50 -19.12
N GLU A 110 1.64 -13.72 -18.59
CA GLU A 110 2.71 -12.75 -18.71
C GLU A 110 3.09 -12.49 -20.17
N ASN A 111 3.24 -11.22 -20.51
CA ASN A 111 3.75 -10.80 -21.81
C ASN A 111 4.68 -9.61 -21.63
N LYS A 112 5.99 -9.89 -21.62
CA LYS A 112 7.06 -8.89 -21.43
C LYS A 112 7.14 -7.83 -22.55
N ASP A 113 6.45 -8.05 -23.68
CA ASP A 113 6.35 -7.06 -24.76
C ASP A 113 5.27 -6.01 -24.48
N GLY A 114 4.44 -6.21 -23.46
CA GLY A 114 3.54 -5.18 -22.95
C GLY A 114 4.33 -3.96 -22.48
N MET A 115 3.84 -2.75 -22.82
CA MET A 115 4.56 -1.52 -22.53
C MET A 115 4.46 -1.10 -21.06
N PHE A 116 3.30 -1.30 -20.43
CA PHE A 116 3.03 -0.78 -19.10
C PHE A 116 3.32 -1.79 -18.01
N MET A 117 4.15 -1.33 -17.04
CA MET A 117 4.22 -1.85 -15.69
C MET A 117 3.19 -1.11 -14.84
N ILE A 118 2.79 -1.68 -13.69
CA ILE A 118 1.70 -1.10 -12.88
C ILE A 118 2.05 0.29 -12.33
N GLU A 119 3.29 0.55 -11.92
CA GLU A 119 3.73 1.84 -11.40
C GLU A 119 3.65 2.96 -12.46
N GLU A 120 3.84 2.61 -13.73
CA GLU A 120 3.70 3.57 -14.82
C GLU A 120 2.23 3.88 -15.15
N LEU A 121 1.32 2.91 -14.97
CA LEU A 121 -0.13 3.17 -15.02
C LEU A 121 -0.56 4.11 -13.90
N CYS A 122 -0.09 3.88 -12.65
CA CYS A 122 -0.33 4.79 -11.53
C CYS A 122 0.17 6.21 -11.83
N ARG A 123 1.40 6.33 -12.37
CA ARG A 123 1.98 7.62 -12.76
C ARG A 123 1.12 8.38 -13.75
N VAL A 124 0.70 7.73 -14.83
CA VAL A 124 -0.12 8.37 -15.87
C VAL A 124 -1.51 8.73 -15.35
N ALA A 125 -2.13 7.86 -14.55
CA ALA A 125 -3.43 8.10 -13.95
C ALA A 125 -3.41 9.32 -13.01
N LEU A 126 -2.40 9.42 -12.13
CA LEU A 126 -2.26 10.55 -11.19
C LEU A 126 -1.97 11.87 -11.90
N GLN A 127 -1.27 11.84 -13.05
CA GLN A 127 -1.04 13.04 -13.86
C GLN A 127 -2.28 13.56 -14.59
N ARG A 128 -3.26 12.70 -14.86
CA ARG A 128 -4.34 13.01 -15.83
C ARG A 128 -5.75 12.92 -15.26
N CYS A 129 -5.94 12.31 -14.08
CA CYS A 129 -7.26 12.05 -13.52
C CYS A 129 -7.42 12.66 -12.13
N THR A 130 -8.67 13.04 -11.81
CA THR A 130 -9.05 13.54 -10.47
C THR A 130 -10.08 12.62 -9.81
N LYS A 131 -10.60 11.62 -10.54
CA LYS A 131 -11.60 10.67 -10.06
C LYS A 131 -11.12 9.23 -10.26
N ALA A 132 -11.48 8.36 -9.32
CA ALA A 132 -11.11 6.96 -9.34
C ALA A 132 -11.62 6.24 -10.61
N ARG A 133 -12.86 6.51 -11.04
CA ARG A 133 -13.44 5.92 -12.26
C ARG A 133 -12.67 6.31 -13.52
N ASP A 134 -12.28 7.59 -13.64
CA ASP A 134 -11.55 8.08 -14.80
C ASP A 134 -10.14 7.45 -14.85
N ALA A 135 -9.51 7.29 -13.69
CA ALA A 135 -8.22 6.61 -13.58
C ALA A 135 -8.31 5.14 -14.05
N ILE A 136 -9.32 4.39 -13.61
CA ILE A 136 -9.58 3.01 -14.03
C ILE A 136 -9.77 2.91 -15.54
N LEU A 137 -10.63 3.77 -16.11
CA LEU A 137 -10.91 3.76 -17.55
C LEU A 137 -9.69 4.14 -18.37
N LEU A 138 -8.89 5.12 -17.92
CA LEU A 138 -7.64 5.51 -18.58
C LEU A 138 -6.61 4.38 -18.53
N MET A 139 -6.38 3.76 -17.38
CA MET A 139 -5.46 2.63 -17.25
C MET A 139 -5.89 1.46 -18.14
N GLY A 140 -7.18 1.14 -18.15
CA GLY A 140 -7.74 0.12 -19.03
C GLY A 140 -7.54 0.43 -20.51
N GLN A 141 -7.66 1.70 -20.93
CA GLN A 141 -7.37 2.14 -22.30
C GLN A 141 -5.88 1.96 -22.64
N LEU A 142 -4.98 2.37 -21.75
CA LEU A 142 -3.54 2.22 -21.95
C LEU A 142 -3.13 0.75 -22.07
N ILE A 143 -3.67 -0.12 -21.23
CA ILE A 143 -3.48 -1.58 -21.33
C ILE A 143 -3.97 -2.09 -22.68
N HIS A 144 -5.15 -1.66 -23.12
CA HIS A 144 -5.69 -2.07 -24.41
C HIS A 144 -4.81 -1.61 -25.59
N GLU A 145 -4.33 -0.37 -25.58
CA GLU A 145 -3.57 0.21 -26.69
C GLU A 145 -2.14 -0.28 -26.75
N TYR A 146 -1.46 -0.34 -25.59
CA TYR A 146 0.00 -0.53 -25.50
C TYR A 146 0.41 -1.84 -24.83
N GLY A 147 -0.52 -2.56 -24.21
CA GLY A 147 -0.28 -3.83 -23.53
C GLY A 147 0.25 -3.67 -22.11
N TYR A 148 0.02 -4.70 -21.33
CA TYR A 148 0.44 -4.84 -19.94
C TYR A 148 1.59 -5.84 -19.85
N GLY A 149 2.72 -5.44 -19.26
CA GLY A 149 3.97 -6.18 -19.26
C GLY A 149 4.42 -6.68 -17.88
N ASP A 150 3.58 -6.47 -16.86
CA ASP A 150 3.84 -6.86 -15.48
C ASP A 150 3.16 -8.18 -15.11
N SER A 151 3.46 -8.69 -13.93
CA SER A 151 2.71 -9.76 -13.29
C SER A 151 1.30 -9.29 -12.90
N GLY A 152 0.49 -10.16 -12.31
CA GLY A 152 -0.84 -9.79 -11.84
C GLY A 152 -0.76 -8.79 -10.69
N GLU A 153 -1.41 -7.64 -10.85
CA GLU A 153 -1.36 -6.51 -9.93
C GLU A 153 -2.75 -6.04 -9.53
N CYS A 154 -2.88 -5.66 -8.27
CA CYS A 154 -4.08 -5.11 -7.68
C CYS A 154 -3.82 -3.68 -7.18
N LEU A 155 -4.67 -2.73 -7.59
CA LEU A 155 -4.66 -1.36 -7.09
C LEU A 155 -5.90 -1.09 -6.23
N THR A 156 -5.71 -0.39 -5.13
CA THR A 156 -6.79 0.22 -4.33
C THR A 156 -6.84 1.70 -4.66
N ILE A 157 -7.85 2.10 -5.44
CA ILE A 157 -7.97 3.44 -6.00
C ILE A 157 -9.10 4.18 -5.30
N ALA A 158 -8.84 5.38 -4.84
CA ALA A 158 -9.82 6.18 -4.11
C ALA A 158 -9.76 7.65 -4.51
N ASP A 159 -10.92 8.27 -4.56
CA ASP A 159 -11.11 9.72 -4.52
C ASP A 159 -11.93 10.11 -3.28
N THR A 160 -12.36 11.36 -3.17
CA THR A 160 -13.13 11.83 -2.02
C THR A 160 -14.56 11.25 -1.89
N GLU A 161 -15.00 10.49 -2.90
CA GLU A 161 -16.38 9.99 -2.98
C GLU A 161 -16.45 8.47 -3.08
N GLU A 162 -15.50 7.85 -3.80
CA GLU A 162 -15.54 6.43 -4.14
C GLU A 162 -14.22 5.72 -3.85
N ALA A 163 -14.37 4.43 -3.54
CA ALA A 163 -13.29 3.47 -3.32
C ALA A 163 -13.44 2.30 -4.30
N TRP A 164 -12.36 1.93 -4.98
CA TRP A 164 -12.33 0.88 -6.00
C TRP A 164 -11.14 -0.04 -5.84
N ILE A 165 -11.35 -1.33 -6.06
CA ILE A 165 -10.28 -2.29 -6.31
C ILE A 165 -10.18 -2.52 -7.83
N PHE A 166 -8.97 -2.53 -8.36
CA PHE A 166 -8.67 -2.75 -9.78
C PHE A 166 -7.59 -3.83 -9.90
N GLU A 167 -7.84 -4.85 -10.71
CA GLU A 167 -6.90 -5.95 -10.94
C GLU A 167 -6.59 -6.08 -12.42
N ALA A 168 -5.30 -6.23 -12.77
CA ALA A 168 -4.83 -6.31 -14.14
C ALA A 168 -3.78 -7.40 -14.33
N LEU A 169 -3.80 -8.01 -15.53
CA LEU A 169 -2.83 -9.02 -15.98
C LEU A 169 -2.59 -8.87 -17.48
N GLY A 170 -1.55 -9.54 -17.98
CA GLY A 170 -1.34 -9.71 -19.42
C GLY A 170 -2.43 -10.57 -20.09
N GLU A 171 -2.36 -10.66 -21.40
CA GLU A 171 -3.27 -11.46 -22.24
C GLU A 171 -2.59 -12.74 -22.79
N GLY A 172 -1.40 -13.05 -22.30
CA GLY A 172 -0.58 -14.16 -22.76
C GLY A 172 0.46 -13.78 -23.81
N PRO A 173 1.38 -14.70 -24.14
CA PRO A 173 2.56 -14.39 -24.96
C PRO A 173 2.24 -14.05 -26.42
N ASP A 174 1.09 -14.46 -26.93
CA ASP A 174 0.70 -14.28 -28.34
C ASP A 174 0.05 -12.92 -28.61
N GLN A 175 -0.27 -12.15 -27.56
CA GLN A 175 -1.04 -10.91 -27.69
C GLN A 175 -0.46 -9.82 -26.80
N VAL A 176 -0.08 -8.71 -27.42
CA VAL A 176 0.25 -7.48 -26.69
C VAL A 176 -1.04 -6.77 -26.33
N GLY A 177 -1.52 -7.01 -25.11
CA GLY A 177 -2.78 -6.51 -24.56
C GLY A 177 -2.80 -6.75 -23.07
N GLY A 178 -3.98 -6.90 -22.51
CA GLY A 178 -4.20 -7.30 -21.12
C GLY A 178 -5.68 -7.46 -20.81
N VAL A 179 -5.93 -8.08 -19.68
CA VAL A 179 -7.26 -8.21 -19.07
C VAL A 179 -7.26 -7.48 -17.74
N TRP A 180 -8.37 -6.86 -17.42
CA TRP A 180 -8.54 -6.17 -16.14
C TRP A 180 -9.99 -6.20 -15.70
N ALA A 181 -10.20 -6.11 -14.41
CA ALA A 181 -11.49 -5.88 -13.78
C ALA A 181 -11.35 -4.87 -12.66
N ALA A 182 -12.44 -4.16 -12.35
CA ALA A 182 -12.53 -3.26 -11.22
C ALA A 182 -13.89 -3.42 -10.53
N GLN A 183 -13.87 -3.33 -9.20
CA GLN A 183 -15.08 -3.38 -8.39
C GLN A 183 -15.10 -2.23 -7.39
N ARG A 184 -16.23 -1.51 -7.36
CA ARG A 184 -16.50 -0.48 -6.37
C ARG A 184 -16.71 -1.14 -5.01
N ILE A 185 -16.08 -0.57 -3.99
CA ILE A 185 -16.34 -0.93 -2.60
C ILE A 185 -17.53 -0.08 -2.12
N PRO A 186 -18.57 -0.69 -1.54
CA PRO A 186 -19.67 0.06 -0.95
C PRO A 186 -19.19 1.11 0.05
N ASP A 187 -19.91 2.24 0.12
CA ASP A 187 -19.51 3.37 0.97
C ASP A 187 -19.33 2.99 2.45
N ASP A 188 -20.06 1.99 2.93
CA ASP A 188 -20.11 1.51 4.30
C ASP A 188 -19.29 0.23 4.55
N GLU A 189 -18.42 -0.12 3.61
CA GLU A 189 -17.60 -1.33 3.69
C GLU A 189 -16.10 -1.05 3.63
N VAL A 190 -15.34 -2.09 3.98
CA VAL A 190 -13.87 -2.14 3.96
C VAL A 190 -13.41 -3.31 3.10
N CYS A 191 -12.43 -3.07 2.23
CA CYS A 191 -11.74 -4.10 1.45
C CYS A 191 -10.30 -4.25 1.93
N VAL A 192 -9.77 -5.47 1.90
CA VAL A 192 -8.37 -5.77 2.20
C VAL A 192 -7.79 -6.57 1.04
N SER A 193 -6.60 -6.17 0.58
CA SER A 193 -5.83 -6.89 -0.43
C SER A 193 -4.41 -7.13 0.07
N ALA A 194 -3.92 -8.36 -0.02
CA ALA A 194 -2.59 -8.73 0.43
C ALA A 194 -1.98 -9.87 -0.40
N ASN A 195 -1.67 -9.55 -1.64
CA ASN A 195 -1.04 -10.44 -2.64
C ASN A 195 -1.92 -11.60 -3.13
N ILE A 196 -3.21 -11.41 -3.09
CA ILE A 196 -4.21 -12.35 -3.59
C ILE A 196 -5.22 -11.58 -4.44
N SER A 197 -5.61 -12.11 -5.60
CA SER A 197 -6.70 -11.56 -6.40
C SER A 197 -8.02 -11.65 -5.62
N ARG A 198 -8.75 -10.54 -5.53
CA ARG A 198 -9.94 -10.41 -4.69
C ARG A 198 -11.25 -10.38 -5.48
N ILE A 199 -11.21 -9.91 -6.75
CA ILE A 199 -12.41 -9.73 -7.55
C ILE A 199 -13.01 -11.09 -7.93
N GLY A 200 -14.23 -11.33 -7.48
CA GLY A 200 -14.99 -12.56 -7.76
C GLY A 200 -15.88 -12.43 -8.99
N SER A 201 -17.19 -12.55 -8.76
CA SER A 201 -18.21 -12.48 -9.80
C SER A 201 -18.28 -11.09 -10.46
N LEU A 202 -18.38 -11.07 -11.79
CA LEU A 202 -18.65 -9.86 -12.57
C LEU A 202 -20.14 -9.80 -13.00
N SER A 203 -21.03 -10.15 -12.11
CA SER A 203 -22.48 -10.36 -12.39
C SER A 203 -23.22 -9.12 -12.87
N THR A 204 -22.72 -7.91 -12.61
CA THR A 204 -23.34 -6.66 -13.12
C THR A 204 -22.92 -6.32 -14.54
N LEU A 205 -21.94 -7.05 -15.10
CA LEU A 205 -21.46 -6.86 -16.45
C LEU A 205 -22.08 -7.90 -17.38
N THR A 206 -22.51 -7.46 -18.56
CA THR A 206 -23.07 -8.37 -19.56
C THR A 206 -21.97 -8.76 -20.55
N PRO A 207 -21.65 -10.06 -20.67
CA PRO A 207 -20.72 -10.52 -21.69
C PRO A 207 -21.20 -10.12 -23.09
N PRO A 208 -20.31 -9.62 -23.97
CA PRO A 208 -20.70 -9.28 -25.33
C PRO A 208 -21.24 -10.53 -26.07
N SER A 209 -22.36 -10.39 -26.77
CA SER A 209 -22.97 -11.47 -27.54
C SER A 209 -22.10 -11.96 -28.72
N LYS A 210 -21.12 -11.18 -29.12
CA LYS A 210 -20.11 -11.49 -30.14
C LYS A 210 -18.80 -10.81 -29.80
N PRO A 211 -17.64 -11.48 -30.03
CA PRO A 211 -16.36 -10.84 -29.87
C PRO A 211 -16.23 -9.59 -30.73
N ALA A 212 -15.55 -8.57 -30.20
CA ALA A 212 -15.34 -7.32 -30.91
C ALA A 212 -14.57 -7.58 -32.21
N LYS A 213 -15.17 -7.23 -33.36
CA LYS A 213 -14.54 -7.44 -34.67
C LYS A 213 -13.42 -6.43 -34.89
N ALA A 214 -12.19 -6.90 -34.99
CA ALA A 214 -11.08 -6.10 -35.48
C ALA A 214 -11.13 -5.96 -37.01
N LYS A 215 -10.82 -4.78 -37.55
CA LYS A 215 -10.45 -4.63 -38.97
C LYS A 215 -9.09 -5.30 -39.15
N LYS A 216 -8.89 -5.98 -40.32
CA LYS A 216 -7.66 -6.71 -40.63
C LYS A 216 -6.42 -5.87 -40.28
N GLY A 217 -5.59 -6.33 -39.33
CA GLY A 217 -4.36 -5.66 -38.90
C GLY A 217 -4.54 -4.49 -37.88
N LYS A 218 -5.74 -4.31 -37.29
CA LYS A 218 -5.97 -3.30 -36.25
C LYS A 218 -6.63 -3.94 -35.03
N LYS A 219 -6.30 -3.48 -33.83
CA LYS A 219 -7.05 -3.83 -32.62
C LYS A 219 -8.50 -3.32 -32.74
N PRO A 220 -9.47 -3.98 -32.08
CA PRO A 220 -10.82 -3.41 -31.92
C PRO A 220 -10.74 -2.04 -31.25
N ALA A 221 -11.74 -1.19 -31.45
CA ALA A 221 -11.85 0.03 -30.67
C ALA A 221 -12.00 -0.30 -29.18
N TYR A 222 -11.42 0.52 -28.32
CA TYR A 222 -11.56 0.38 -26.88
C TYR A 222 -13.03 0.61 -26.48
N ALA A 223 -13.63 -0.37 -25.84
CA ALA A 223 -15.03 -0.35 -25.39
C ALA A 223 -15.17 -1.23 -24.12
N PRO A 224 -14.73 -0.72 -22.96
CA PRO A 224 -14.78 -1.49 -21.72
C PRO A 224 -16.23 -1.79 -21.33
N LEU A 225 -16.42 -2.85 -20.56
CA LEU A 225 -17.70 -3.16 -19.91
C LEU A 225 -17.81 -2.31 -18.66
N VAL A 226 -18.92 -1.61 -18.49
CA VAL A 226 -19.12 -0.64 -17.39
C VAL A 226 -20.50 -0.78 -16.79
N SER A 227 -20.57 -0.86 -15.48
CA SER A 227 -21.76 -0.69 -14.66
C SER A 227 -21.46 0.31 -13.52
N ASP A 228 -22.45 0.58 -12.67
CA ASP A 228 -22.27 1.48 -11.52
C ASP A 228 -21.27 0.93 -10.49
N THR A 229 -21.14 -0.39 -10.39
CA THR A 229 -20.35 -1.08 -9.36
C THR A 229 -19.19 -1.90 -9.90
N GLN A 230 -19.15 -2.19 -11.19
CA GLN A 230 -18.11 -3.01 -11.81
C GLN A 230 -17.70 -2.45 -13.17
N MET A 231 -16.44 -2.59 -13.49
CA MET A 231 -15.87 -2.32 -14.81
C MET A 231 -14.92 -3.45 -15.21
N ALA A 232 -14.78 -3.72 -16.50
CA ALA A 232 -13.82 -4.71 -16.99
C ALA A 232 -13.37 -4.43 -18.41
N SER A 233 -12.24 -5.01 -18.79
CA SER A 233 -11.80 -5.03 -20.18
C SER A 233 -12.82 -5.76 -21.07
N GLN A 234 -12.99 -5.26 -22.28
CA GLN A 234 -13.97 -5.82 -23.24
C GLN A 234 -13.71 -7.29 -23.59
N ASN A 235 -12.49 -7.78 -23.40
CA ASN A 235 -12.03 -9.13 -23.71
C ASN A 235 -12.00 -10.08 -22.49
N VAL A 236 -12.39 -9.61 -21.29
CA VAL A 236 -12.24 -10.37 -20.03
C VAL A 236 -12.88 -11.76 -20.08
N PHE A 237 -14.03 -11.92 -20.69
CA PHE A 237 -14.69 -13.23 -20.83
C PHE A 237 -14.13 -14.07 -21.98
N ASP A 238 -13.75 -13.42 -23.08
CA ASP A 238 -13.27 -14.09 -24.28
C ASP A 238 -11.87 -14.68 -24.09
N VAL A 239 -10.98 -13.97 -23.39
CA VAL A 239 -9.63 -14.45 -23.04
C VAL A 239 -9.74 -15.66 -22.11
N ALA A 240 -10.55 -15.58 -21.05
CA ALA A 240 -10.75 -16.71 -20.13
C ALA A 240 -11.28 -17.95 -20.85
N ARG A 241 -12.25 -17.79 -21.75
CA ARG A 241 -12.80 -18.89 -22.55
C ARG A 241 -11.75 -19.47 -23.52
N LYS A 242 -11.04 -18.60 -24.27
CA LYS A 242 -10.02 -18.99 -25.24
C LYS A 242 -8.88 -19.79 -24.60
N LEU A 243 -8.46 -19.39 -23.38
CA LEU A 243 -7.38 -20.04 -22.67
C LEU A 243 -7.84 -21.25 -21.81
N GLY A 244 -9.14 -21.54 -21.81
CA GLY A 244 -9.70 -22.67 -21.05
C GLY A 244 -9.78 -22.42 -19.54
N PHE A 245 -9.72 -21.19 -19.09
CA PHE A 245 -9.83 -20.80 -17.68
C PHE A 245 -11.29 -20.69 -17.22
N TRP A 246 -12.22 -20.63 -18.17
CA TRP A 246 -13.66 -20.60 -17.94
C TRP A 246 -14.39 -21.36 -19.04
N ASP A 247 -15.41 -22.12 -18.68
CA ASP A 247 -16.19 -22.97 -19.61
C ASP A 247 -17.22 -22.18 -20.46
N GLY A 248 -17.43 -20.90 -20.13
CA GLY A 248 -18.39 -20.02 -20.81
C GLY A 248 -19.84 -20.20 -20.39
N SER A 249 -20.14 -21.07 -19.42
CA SER A 249 -21.51 -21.40 -18.97
C SER A 249 -21.71 -21.32 -17.45
N SER A 250 -20.70 -21.64 -16.66
CA SER A 250 -20.70 -21.48 -15.21
C SER A 250 -20.67 -20.00 -14.80
N GLU A 251 -20.96 -19.69 -13.55
CA GLU A 251 -20.75 -18.36 -13.02
C GLU A 251 -19.28 -17.95 -13.18
N PHE A 252 -19.04 -16.79 -13.79
CA PHE A 252 -17.70 -16.30 -13.99
C PHE A 252 -17.15 -15.69 -12.69
N SER A 253 -15.94 -16.08 -12.33
CA SER A 253 -15.18 -15.48 -11.24
C SER A 253 -13.81 -15.05 -11.76
N PHE A 254 -13.47 -13.76 -11.60
CA PHE A 254 -12.23 -13.19 -12.13
C PHE A 254 -11.00 -13.84 -11.49
N TRP A 255 -10.94 -13.93 -10.15
CA TRP A 255 -9.80 -14.53 -9.48
C TRP A 255 -9.61 -16.02 -9.83
N ARG A 256 -10.70 -16.79 -9.96
CA ARG A 256 -10.62 -18.21 -10.35
C ARG A 256 -10.11 -18.37 -11.78
N ALA A 257 -10.53 -17.49 -12.68
CA ALA A 257 -10.09 -17.53 -14.07
C ALA A 257 -8.63 -17.10 -14.21
N TYR A 258 -8.22 -16.01 -13.59
CA TYR A 258 -6.97 -15.34 -13.91
C TYR A 258 -5.86 -15.48 -12.88
N SER A 259 -6.15 -15.61 -11.60
CA SER A 259 -5.14 -15.88 -10.58
C SER A 259 -4.81 -17.36 -10.53
N GLY A 260 -5.77 -18.21 -10.28
CA GLY A 260 -5.67 -19.68 -10.37
C GLY A 260 -4.69 -20.36 -9.45
N VAL A 261 -3.75 -19.63 -8.87
CA VAL A 261 -2.76 -20.15 -7.91
C VAL A 261 -2.58 -19.12 -6.82
N ASN A 262 -2.87 -19.56 -5.61
CA ASN A 262 -2.45 -18.84 -4.42
C ASN A 262 -1.18 -19.54 -3.91
N TYR A 263 -0.07 -18.81 -3.77
CA TYR A 263 1.17 -19.37 -3.23
C TYR A 263 1.02 -19.99 -1.84
N PHE A 264 -0.05 -19.65 -1.12
CA PHE A 264 -0.31 -20.13 0.24
C PHE A 264 -1.38 -21.23 0.29
N ASP A 265 -2.38 -21.18 -0.60
CA ASP A 265 -3.47 -22.16 -0.72
C ASP A 265 -4.18 -21.96 -2.07
N GLU A 266 -4.03 -22.90 -3.00
CA GLU A 266 -4.53 -22.80 -4.38
C GLU A 266 -6.06 -22.68 -4.48
N GLU A 267 -6.79 -23.00 -3.41
CA GLU A 267 -8.24 -23.01 -3.39
C GLU A 267 -8.87 -21.76 -2.74
N LYS A 268 -8.06 -20.85 -2.17
CA LYS A 268 -8.54 -19.70 -1.41
C LYS A 268 -8.24 -18.36 -2.10
N ASN A 269 -9.17 -17.43 -1.98
CA ASN A 269 -9.01 -16.06 -2.46
C ASN A 269 -8.51 -15.08 -1.38
N TYR A 270 -7.81 -15.59 -0.35
CA TYR A 270 -7.30 -14.78 0.76
C TYR A 270 -6.04 -15.39 1.38
N SER A 271 -5.23 -14.56 2.02
CA SER A 271 -4.12 -14.97 2.89
C SER A 271 -4.47 -14.77 4.37
N THR A 272 -3.58 -15.22 5.24
CA THR A 272 -3.70 -14.98 6.69
C THR A 272 -3.83 -13.49 7.01
N ARG A 273 -3.25 -12.58 6.20
CA ARG A 273 -3.30 -11.13 6.43
C ARG A 273 -4.69 -10.55 6.20
N GLU A 274 -5.34 -10.91 5.08
CA GLU A 274 -6.72 -10.49 4.82
C GLU A 274 -7.66 -11.03 5.89
N LEU A 275 -7.57 -12.32 6.19
CA LEU A 275 -8.42 -12.95 7.21
C LEU A 275 -8.26 -12.26 8.57
N TYR A 276 -7.03 -12.09 9.04
CA TYR A 276 -6.77 -11.46 10.34
C TYR A 276 -7.29 -10.02 10.39
N ILE A 277 -7.02 -9.20 9.37
CA ILE A 277 -7.48 -7.80 9.33
C ILE A 277 -9.01 -7.74 9.31
N MET A 278 -9.68 -8.58 8.51
CA MET A 278 -11.13 -8.64 8.46
C MET A 278 -11.73 -9.10 9.79
N GLN A 279 -11.12 -10.08 10.47
CA GLN A 279 -11.53 -10.49 11.83
C GLN A 279 -11.38 -9.37 12.86
N GLN A 280 -10.35 -8.50 12.73
CA GLN A 280 -10.17 -7.34 13.61
C GLN A 280 -11.16 -6.19 13.34
N LEU A 281 -11.71 -6.14 12.13
CA LEU A 281 -12.68 -5.11 11.73
C LEU A 281 -14.13 -5.54 11.94
N ALA A 282 -14.43 -6.81 11.75
CA ALA A 282 -15.78 -7.38 11.85
C ALA A 282 -15.78 -8.76 12.53
N PRO A 283 -15.43 -8.84 13.84
CA PRO A 283 -15.47 -10.09 14.58
C PRO A 283 -16.86 -10.74 14.60
N SER A 284 -17.94 -9.97 14.46
CA SER A 284 -19.33 -10.49 14.41
C SER A 284 -19.58 -11.41 13.21
N LEU A 285 -18.80 -11.29 12.13
CA LEU A 285 -18.96 -12.15 10.95
C LEU A 285 -18.43 -13.58 11.15
N GLY A 286 -17.63 -13.83 12.20
CA GLY A 286 -17.12 -15.17 12.50
C GLY A 286 -16.24 -15.76 11.39
N LEU A 287 -15.55 -14.92 10.62
CA LEU A 287 -14.65 -15.35 9.56
C LEU A 287 -13.55 -16.25 10.12
N ASN A 288 -13.19 -17.30 9.41
CA ASN A 288 -12.16 -18.25 9.85
C ASN A 288 -11.46 -18.90 8.66
N ASP A 289 -10.39 -19.62 8.92
CA ASP A 289 -9.51 -20.24 7.94
C ASP A 289 -10.07 -21.51 7.26
N THR A 290 -11.27 -21.97 7.68
CA THR A 290 -11.96 -23.09 7.04
C THR A 290 -12.88 -22.66 5.89
N MET A 291 -13.02 -21.36 5.65
CA MET A 291 -13.79 -20.82 4.53
C MET A 291 -13.02 -20.99 3.22
N ASP A 292 -13.71 -21.36 2.15
CA ASP A 292 -13.12 -21.45 0.81
C ASP A 292 -12.87 -20.06 0.21
N GLU A 293 -13.75 -19.11 0.50
CA GLU A 293 -13.65 -17.73 0.03
C GLU A 293 -14.02 -16.72 1.12
N LEU A 294 -13.31 -15.58 1.14
CA LEU A 294 -13.75 -14.39 1.86
C LEU A 294 -14.44 -13.42 0.90
N PRO A 295 -15.42 -12.64 1.38
CA PRO A 295 -16.02 -11.58 0.59
C PRO A 295 -14.96 -10.56 0.16
N VAL A 296 -15.19 -9.88 -0.97
CA VAL A 296 -14.28 -8.83 -1.47
C VAL A 296 -14.17 -7.68 -0.46
N SER A 297 -15.29 -7.31 0.14
CA SER A 297 -15.39 -6.29 1.18
C SER A 297 -16.37 -6.70 2.27
N ILE A 298 -16.26 -6.07 3.43
CA ILE A 298 -17.06 -6.36 4.63
C ILE A 298 -17.57 -5.08 5.25
N HIS A 299 -18.75 -5.15 5.86
CA HIS A 299 -19.23 -4.10 6.76
C HIS A 299 -18.51 -4.23 8.12
N PRO A 300 -17.73 -3.23 8.58
CA PRO A 300 -17.03 -3.32 9.86
C PRO A 300 -18.02 -3.16 11.02
N ASP A 301 -17.76 -3.83 12.16
CA ASP A 301 -18.61 -3.73 13.37
C ASP A 301 -18.59 -2.33 14.01
N SER A 302 -17.59 -1.53 13.69
CA SER A 302 -17.45 -0.15 14.12
C SER A 302 -16.80 0.70 13.05
N LEU A 303 -17.09 1.99 13.03
CA LEU A 303 -16.45 2.94 12.11
C LEU A 303 -14.91 2.92 12.27
N VAL A 304 -14.21 3.00 11.15
CA VAL A 304 -12.78 2.83 11.05
C VAL A 304 -12.10 4.20 10.97
N SER A 305 -11.19 4.51 11.88
CA SER A 305 -10.37 5.72 11.79
C SER A 305 -9.07 5.45 11.00
N TYR A 306 -8.44 6.51 10.51
CA TYR A 306 -7.12 6.38 9.88
C TYR A 306 -6.07 5.78 10.84
N GLN A 307 -6.19 6.07 12.15
CA GLN A 307 -5.33 5.48 13.18
C GLN A 307 -5.55 3.96 13.29
N LYS A 308 -6.79 3.49 13.13
CA LYS A 308 -7.08 2.05 13.11
C LYS A 308 -6.43 1.38 11.88
N VAL A 309 -6.48 2.01 10.70
CA VAL A 309 -5.79 1.52 9.50
C VAL A 309 -4.27 1.49 9.73
N ILE A 310 -3.69 2.56 10.32
CA ILE A 310 -2.27 2.60 10.71
C ILE A 310 -1.91 1.44 11.66
N SER A 311 -2.75 1.18 12.64
CA SER A 311 -2.55 0.08 13.60
C SER A 311 -2.58 -1.29 12.91
N LEU A 312 -3.53 -1.51 12.00
CA LEU A 312 -3.66 -2.76 11.26
C LEU A 312 -2.49 -3.00 10.31
N LEU A 313 -2.00 -1.97 9.60
CA LEU A 313 -0.79 -2.09 8.78
C LEU A 313 0.50 -2.27 9.62
N GLY A 314 0.47 -1.87 10.87
CA GLY A 314 1.57 -2.05 11.83
C GLY A 314 1.51 -3.36 12.63
N THR A 315 0.48 -4.20 12.44
CA THR A 315 0.29 -5.40 13.26
C THR A 315 1.28 -6.52 12.92
N TRP A 316 1.68 -7.23 13.93
CA TRP A 316 2.44 -8.47 13.88
C TRP A 316 1.70 -9.60 14.62
N TYR A 317 0.35 -9.49 14.69
CA TYR A 317 -0.58 -10.43 15.32
C TYR A 317 -0.43 -10.53 16.84
N GLU A 318 -0.09 -9.41 17.47
CA GLU A 318 0.17 -9.35 18.91
C GLU A 318 -0.94 -9.99 19.74
N GLY A 319 -0.56 -10.94 20.61
CA GLY A 319 -1.44 -11.65 21.53
C GLY A 319 -2.23 -12.78 20.87
N ASP A 320 -2.16 -12.96 19.55
CA ASP A 320 -2.79 -14.08 18.88
C ASP A 320 -2.08 -15.41 19.29
N LYS A 321 -2.86 -16.41 19.63
CA LYS A 321 -2.32 -17.68 20.15
C LYS A 321 -1.57 -18.51 19.10
N GLN A 322 -1.90 -18.35 17.84
CA GLN A 322 -1.35 -19.13 16.72
C GLN A 322 -0.31 -18.34 15.95
N LEU A 323 -0.58 -17.06 15.69
CA LEU A 323 0.19 -16.22 14.78
C LEU A 323 1.30 -15.41 15.46
N ASP A 324 1.16 -15.10 16.77
CA ASP A 324 2.19 -14.37 17.52
C ASP A 324 3.35 -15.27 17.93
N LEU A 325 4.43 -15.25 17.16
CA LEU A 325 5.64 -16.05 17.42
C LEU A 325 6.27 -15.76 18.78
N THR A 326 6.06 -14.60 19.36
CA THR A 326 6.64 -14.27 20.67
C THR A 326 6.05 -15.13 21.79
N GLN A 327 4.79 -15.57 21.65
CA GLN A 327 4.12 -16.45 22.62
C GLN A 327 4.78 -17.83 22.75
N LYS A 328 5.53 -18.25 21.74
CA LYS A 328 6.23 -19.54 21.73
C LYS A 328 7.56 -19.52 22.48
N MET A 329 8.18 -18.34 22.64
CA MET A 329 9.44 -18.17 23.38
C MET A 329 9.17 -17.78 24.83
N ARG A 330 8.84 -18.75 25.64
CA ARG A 330 8.57 -18.54 27.07
C ARG A 330 9.71 -19.07 27.93
N ILE A 331 9.99 -18.35 29.01
CA ILE A 331 11.00 -18.73 30.03
C ILE A 331 10.36 -18.76 31.41
N PRO A 332 10.97 -19.49 32.40
CA PRO A 332 10.53 -19.43 33.77
C PRO A 332 10.54 -17.98 34.29
N ASN A 333 9.52 -17.60 35.05
CA ASN A 333 9.57 -16.36 35.80
C ASN A 333 10.62 -16.51 36.90
N ALA A 334 11.75 -15.80 36.82
CA ALA A 334 12.87 -15.87 37.73
C ALA A 334 12.50 -15.54 39.19
N ASN A 335 11.36 -14.90 39.44
CA ASN A 335 10.86 -14.55 40.76
C ASN A 335 10.06 -15.69 41.44
N ARG A 336 9.96 -16.86 40.79
CA ARG A 336 9.22 -18.02 41.30
C ARG A 336 10.08 -19.28 41.24
N ASP A 337 9.98 -20.09 42.28
CA ASP A 337 10.61 -21.41 42.30
C ASP A 337 9.86 -22.35 41.36
N LEU A 338 10.42 -22.59 40.19
CA LEU A 338 9.92 -23.52 39.19
C LEU A 338 10.67 -24.86 39.20
N ALA A 339 11.37 -25.18 40.26
CA ALA A 339 12.11 -26.42 40.38
C ALA A 339 11.23 -27.65 40.08
N GLY A 340 11.64 -28.43 39.09
CA GLY A 340 10.92 -29.64 38.67
C GLY A 340 9.73 -29.41 37.73
N LYS A 341 9.38 -28.18 37.36
CA LYS A 341 8.34 -27.88 36.37
C LYS A 341 8.95 -27.59 34.99
N LYS A 342 8.27 -28.02 33.91
CA LYS A 342 8.64 -27.62 32.56
C LYS A 342 8.33 -26.14 32.37
N PRO A 343 9.32 -25.25 32.16
CA PRO A 343 9.12 -23.79 32.20
C PRO A 343 8.07 -23.28 31.17
N TRP A 344 8.03 -23.92 30.01
CA TRP A 344 7.14 -23.58 28.90
C TRP A 344 5.72 -24.12 29.06
N ALA A 345 5.46 -25.01 29.99
CA ALA A 345 4.16 -25.63 30.24
C ALA A 345 3.43 -25.05 31.45
N SER A 346 4.01 -24.04 32.13
CA SER A 346 3.45 -23.49 33.37
C SER A 346 2.83 -22.11 33.13
N GLU A 347 1.71 -21.83 33.80
CA GLU A 347 1.10 -20.50 33.89
C GLU A 347 2.05 -19.44 34.48
N ASP A 348 3.11 -19.87 35.13
CA ASP A 348 4.15 -19.04 35.73
C ASP A 348 5.30 -18.67 34.79
N SER A 349 5.18 -18.98 33.49
CA SER A 349 6.16 -18.57 32.47
C SER A 349 5.88 -17.17 31.94
N ILE A 350 6.94 -16.47 31.54
CA ILE A 350 6.88 -15.16 30.87
C ILE A 350 7.46 -15.24 29.46
N ILE A 351 7.02 -14.35 28.57
CA ILE A 351 7.62 -14.22 27.25
C ILE A 351 9.08 -13.76 27.42
N SER A 352 10.00 -14.43 26.73
CA SER A 352 11.42 -14.07 26.76
C SER A 352 11.65 -12.66 26.22
N SER A 353 12.58 -11.93 26.82
CA SER A 353 12.95 -10.58 26.37
C SER A 353 13.57 -10.56 24.96
N ILE A 354 14.11 -11.69 24.50
CA ILE A 354 14.67 -11.83 23.14
C ILE A 354 13.65 -12.32 22.11
N ALA A 355 12.44 -12.70 22.53
CA ALA A 355 11.38 -13.08 21.61
C ALA A 355 10.97 -11.88 20.77
N ASN A 356 11.00 -12.03 19.45
CA ASN A 356 10.51 -11.00 18.53
C ASN A 356 9.63 -11.62 17.44
N PRO A 357 8.64 -10.87 16.90
CA PRO A 357 7.70 -11.41 15.92
C PRO A 357 8.33 -11.62 14.53
N TRP A 358 9.51 -11.07 14.27
CA TRP A 358 10.21 -11.10 12.98
C TRP A 358 11.48 -11.94 13.04
N MET A 359 11.42 -13.10 13.73
CA MET A 359 12.54 -14.04 13.77
C MET A 359 12.87 -14.51 12.35
N ASN A 360 14.18 -14.53 12.03
CA ASN A 360 14.61 -15.02 10.74
C ASN A 360 14.43 -16.55 10.61
N SER A 361 14.30 -17.02 9.39
CA SER A 361 14.04 -18.43 9.09
C SER A 361 15.11 -19.38 9.64
N ARG A 362 16.39 -18.95 9.71
CA ARG A 362 17.46 -19.77 10.28
C ARG A 362 17.28 -19.98 11.78
N LEU A 363 16.88 -18.95 12.51
CA LEU A 363 16.56 -19.07 13.93
C LEU A 363 15.35 -19.98 14.14
N ILE A 364 14.27 -19.77 13.38
CA ILE A 364 13.07 -20.61 13.44
C ILE A 364 13.42 -22.08 13.17
N ASN A 365 14.17 -22.37 12.10
CA ASN A 365 14.61 -23.73 11.78
C ASN A 365 15.52 -24.33 12.86
N THR A 366 16.36 -23.52 13.51
CA THR A 366 17.20 -23.97 14.63
C THR A 366 16.33 -24.33 15.85
N LEU A 367 15.34 -23.50 16.18
CA LEU A 367 14.41 -23.79 17.28
C LEU A 367 13.59 -25.04 17.00
N TYR A 368 13.09 -25.21 15.78
CA TYR A 368 12.44 -26.45 15.33
C TYR A 368 13.36 -27.68 15.52
N ALA A 369 14.60 -27.60 15.04
CA ALA A 369 15.55 -28.71 15.15
C ALA A 369 15.89 -29.07 16.60
N LEU A 370 15.94 -28.07 17.51
CA LEU A 370 16.23 -28.28 18.93
C LEU A 370 15.05 -28.82 19.73
N THR A 371 13.84 -28.40 19.40
CA THR A 371 12.64 -28.75 20.18
C THR A 371 11.85 -29.91 19.60
N GLY A 372 11.97 -30.18 18.30
CA GLY A 372 11.11 -31.11 17.55
C GLY A 372 9.65 -30.63 17.45
N ASP A 373 9.41 -29.35 17.74
CA ASP A 373 8.07 -28.77 17.77
C ASP A 373 7.70 -28.18 16.40
N ASN A 374 6.72 -28.77 15.73
CA ASN A 374 6.21 -28.36 14.40
C ASN A 374 5.55 -26.97 14.45
N ASP A 375 5.25 -26.42 15.60
CA ASP A 375 4.71 -25.07 15.75
C ASP A 375 5.73 -23.97 15.42
N TRP A 376 7.04 -24.28 15.37
CA TRP A 376 8.07 -23.39 14.89
C TRP A 376 8.05 -23.31 13.35
N HIS A 377 7.15 -22.49 12.82
CA HIS A 377 7.07 -22.20 11.38
C HIS A 377 7.09 -20.69 11.16
N TRP A 378 7.46 -20.30 9.95
CA TRP A 378 7.46 -18.89 9.59
C TRP A 378 6.04 -18.37 9.44
N VAL A 379 5.77 -17.20 10.03
CA VAL A 379 4.49 -16.50 9.93
C VAL A 379 4.72 -15.17 9.23
N ARG A 380 4.00 -14.93 8.13
CA ARG A 380 4.02 -13.66 7.42
C ARG A 380 3.14 -12.65 8.17
N THR A 381 3.77 -11.76 8.91
CA THR A 381 3.09 -10.64 9.59
C THR A 381 2.67 -9.55 8.59
N VAL A 382 1.72 -8.70 8.93
CA VAL A 382 1.37 -7.54 8.11
C VAL A 382 2.54 -6.57 8.06
N ALA A 383 2.99 -6.10 9.21
CA ALA A 383 4.23 -5.30 9.32
C ALA A 383 5.47 -6.18 9.21
N VAL A 384 6.43 -5.80 8.38
CA VAL A 384 7.70 -6.54 8.19
C VAL A 384 8.92 -5.64 8.18
N PRO A 385 10.09 -6.18 8.59
CA PRO A 385 11.34 -5.42 8.63
C PRO A 385 11.91 -5.03 7.26
N GLN A 386 11.48 -5.65 6.18
CA GLN A 386 11.89 -5.35 4.81
C GLN A 386 10.97 -4.34 4.11
N CYS A 387 9.98 -3.79 4.78
CA CYS A 387 9.13 -2.75 4.22
C CYS A 387 9.97 -1.53 3.82
N ALA A 388 9.85 -1.07 2.59
CA ALA A 388 10.52 0.13 2.12
C ALA A 388 9.80 1.38 2.65
N TYR A 389 8.50 1.42 2.44
CA TYR A 389 7.61 2.46 2.98
C TYR A 389 6.17 1.95 3.12
N SER A 390 5.37 2.68 3.87
CA SER A 390 3.93 2.42 4.01
C SER A 390 3.14 3.73 4.00
N THR A 391 2.03 3.74 3.27
CA THR A 391 1.11 4.88 3.17
C THR A 391 -0.24 4.55 3.80
N VAL A 392 -0.87 5.53 4.42
CA VAL A 392 -2.31 5.59 4.65
C VAL A 392 -2.76 6.93 4.12
N ILE A 393 -3.59 6.93 3.09
CA ILE A 393 -4.03 8.13 2.38
C ILE A 393 -5.47 8.40 2.77
N GLN A 394 -5.68 9.52 3.46
CA GLN A 394 -6.98 10.01 3.92
C GLN A 394 -7.46 11.12 3.01
N LEU A 395 -8.63 10.94 2.39
CA LEU A 395 -9.20 11.83 1.38
C LEU A 395 -10.49 12.44 1.90
N ARG A 396 -10.48 13.76 2.13
CA ARG A 396 -11.53 14.49 2.84
C ARG A 396 -12.16 15.56 1.96
N GLY A 397 -13.26 15.19 1.29
CA GLY A 397 -13.93 16.03 0.28
C GLY A 397 -14.61 17.31 0.81
N TRP A 398 -14.69 17.49 2.12
CA TRP A 398 -15.25 18.70 2.76
C TRP A 398 -14.21 19.78 3.03
N LEU A 399 -12.95 19.52 2.74
CA LEU A 399 -11.84 20.46 2.84
C LEU A 399 -11.28 20.77 1.45
N PRO A 400 -10.63 21.93 1.26
CA PRO A 400 -9.85 22.17 0.06
C PRO A 400 -8.82 21.07 -0.18
N ASP A 401 -8.60 20.68 -1.42
CA ASP A 401 -7.72 19.57 -1.80
C ASP A 401 -6.35 19.64 -1.11
N ALA A 402 -5.78 20.84 -1.03
CA ALA A 402 -4.45 21.05 -0.47
C ALA A 402 -4.26 20.52 0.96
N VAL A 403 -5.30 20.59 1.79
CA VAL A 403 -5.30 20.11 3.19
C VAL A 403 -6.27 18.94 3.40
N GLY A 404 -7.17 18.70 2.46
CA GLY A 404 -8.12 17.58 2.49
C GLY A 404 -7.46 16.23 2.31
N GLY A 405 -6.54 16.12 1.36
CA GLY A 405 -5.76 14.91 1.13
C GLY A 405 -4.49 14.88 1.98
N VAL A 406 -4.33 13.84 2.79
CA VAL A 406 -3.15 13.61 3.62
C VAL A 406 -2.64 12.19 3.44
N CYS A 407 -1.37 12.06 3.05
CA CYS A 407 -0.65 10.80 3.07
C CYS A 407 0.12 10.66 4.40
N TRP A 408 -0.30 9.76 5.25
CA TRP A 408 0.40 9.35 6.47
C TRP A 408 1.51 8.36 6.10
N MET A 409 2.71 8.90 5.87
CA MET A 409 3.87 8.15 5.39
C MET A 409 4.67 7.54 6.53
N SER A 410 5.16 6.33 6.32
CA SER A 410 6.14 5.66 7.18
C SER A 410 7.22 5.01 6.33
N LEU A 411 8.46 4.96 6.80
CA LEU A 411 9.58 4.22 6.20
C LEU A 411 10.04 3.10 7.12
N ASP A 412 10.65 2.05 6.56
CA ASP A 412 11.02 0.83 7.29
C ASP A 412 9.78 0.11 7.88
N ASN A 413 9.95 -0.77 8.82
CA ASN A 413 8.86 -1.56 9.43
C ASN A 413 7.74 -0.69 10.00
N PRO A 414 6.52 -0.71 9.43
CA PRO A 414 5.40 0.14 9.89
C PRO A 414 4.90 -0.23 11.30
N GLY A 415 5.25 -1.40 11.82
CA GLY A 415 5.03 -1.80 13.22
C GLY A 415 5.99 -1.14 14.20
N GLN A 416 7.10 -0.55 13.74
CA GLN A 416 8.14 0.04 14.57
C GLN A 416 8.41 1.52 14.27
N SER A 417 8.08 2.00 13.07
CA SER A 417 8.42 3.35 12.60
C SER A 417 7.32 4.38 12.86
N PRO A 418 7.66 5.67 12.95
CA PRO A 418 6.67 6.74 13.07
C PRO A 418 5.94 6.94 11.75
N ARG A 419 4.80 7.64 11.80
CA ARG A 419 4.16 8.19 10.61
C ARG A 419 4.21 9.71 10.67
N PHE A 420 4.38 10.31 9.50
CA PHE A 420 4.38 11.76 9.31
C PHE A 420 3.44 12.14 8.17
N PRO A 421 2.79 13.32 8.25
CA PRO A 421 1.84 13.78 7.24
C PRO A 421 2.54 14.41 6.03
N ILE A 422 2.07 14.06 4.83
CA ILE A 422 2.37 14.75 3.57
C ILE A 422 1.03 15.21 2.99
N PHE A 423 0.86 16.51 2.78
CA PHE A 423 -0.39 17.11 2.31
C PHE A 423 -0.42 17.20 0.77
N CYS A 424 -1.60 17.08 0.17
CA CYS A 424 -1.80 17.32 -1.26
C CYS A 424 -1.29 18.71 -1.71
N GLY A 425 -1.38 19.72 -0.84
CA GLY A 425 -0.90 21.07 -1.10
C GLY A 425 0.61 21.27 -1.00
N SER A 426 1.36 20.25 -0.53
CA SER A 426 2.81 20.32 -0.48
C SER A 426 3.44 20.26 -1.88
N THR A 427 4.58 20.91 -2.05
CA THR A 427 5.36 20.91 -3.30
C THR A 427 6.79 20.44 -3.11
N GLN A 428 7.25 20.37 -1.86
CA GLN A 428 8.60 19.99 -1.50
C GLN A 428 8.59 19.03 -0.30
N LEU A 429 9.57 18.16 -0.25
CA LEU A 429 9.83 17.25 0.87
C LEU A 429 11.23 17.50 1.42
N PRO A 430 11.49 17.14 2.70
CA PRO A 430 12.85 17.15 3.25
C PRO A 430 13.80 16.33 2.38
N ARG A 431 15.01 16.85 2.12
CA ARG A 431 16.01 16.22 1.25
C ARG A 431 16.32 14.77 1.59
N MET A 432 16.26 14.39 2.87
CA MET A 432 16.49 13.01 3.31
C MET A 432 15.43 12.03 2.81
N LEU A 433 14.29 12.49 2.30
CA LEU A 433 13.29 11.69 1.60
C LEU A 433 13.59 11.51 0.11
N GLU A 434 14.52 12.24 -0.46
CA GLU A 434 14.92 12.11 -1.87
C GLU A 434 16.13 11.18 -2.05
N VAL A 435 16.49 10.43 -1.02
CA VAL A 435 17.64 9.51 -1.01
C VAL A 435 17.18 8.10 -0.69
N CYS A 436 17.53 7.14 -1.55
CA CYS A 436 17.27 5.73 -1.29
C CYS A 436 18.23 5.18 -0.23
N GLY A 437 17.66 4.54 0.79
CA GLY A 437 18.42 3.83 1.83
C GLY A 437 18.13 2.32 1.85
N GLN A 438 17.30 1.81 0.93
CA GLN A 438 16.92 0.39 0.95
C GLN A 438 18.07 -0.54 0.55
N HIS A 439 18.85 -0.14 -0.44
CA HIS A 439 19.87 -0.99 -1.04
C HIS A 439 21.22 -0.94 -0.32
N ARG A 440 21.47 0.10 0.46
CA ARG A 440 22.70 0.28 1.23
C ARG A 440 22.50 1.24 2.41
N TYR A 441 23.41 1.18 3.37
CA TYR A 441 23.46 2.16 4.45
C TYR A 441 23.80 3.55 3.92
N ARG A 442 23.02 4.54 4.36
CA ARG A 442 23.23 5.97 4.09
C ARG A 442 22.73 6.79 5.27
N ASP A 443 23.59 7.59 5.86
CA ASP A 443 23.27 8.49 6.98
C ASP A 443 22.46 9.72 6.58
N ASP A 444 22.41 10.05 5.27
CA ASP A 444 21.58 11.10 4.70
C ASP A 444 20.19 10.63 4.23
N ALA A 445 19.85 9.35 4.36
CA ALA A 445 18.54 8.79 4.02
C ALA A 445 17.66 8.61 5.26
N LEU A 446 16.44 9.17 5.23
CA LEU A 446 15.51 9.13 6.36
C LEU A 446 15.27 7.72 6.90
N VAL A 447 15.17 6.73 6.04
CA VAL A 447 14.90 5.34 6.43
C VAL A 447 15.93 4.79 7.43
N TRP A 448 17.18 5.22 7.37
CA TRP A 448 18.23 4.72 8.26
C TRP A 448 18.18 5.32 9.66
N HIS A 449 17.64 6.52 9.84
CA HIS A 449 17.36 7.06 11.17
C HIS A 449 16.35 6.18 11.92
N TYR A 450 15.34 5.63 11.23
CA TYR A 450 14.38 4.71 11.85
C TYR A 450 14.94 3.29 11.96
N ARG A 451 15.52 2.77 10.88
CA ARG A 451 15.99 1.40 10.78
C ARG A 451 17.04 1.02 11.81
N GLN A 452 17.94 1.92 12.16
CA GLN A 452 18.95 1.67 13.18
C GLN A 452 18.34 1.35 14.55
N ALA A 453 17.43 2.18 15.03
CA ALA A 453 16.71 1.94 16.29
C ALA A 453 15.81 0.69 16.21
N ASN A 454 15.07 0.54 15.12
CA ASN A 454 14.16 -0.58 14.91
C ASN A 454 14.90 -1.93 14.92
N LYS A 455 16.03 -2.04 14.22
CA LYS A 455 16.84 -3.27 14.17
C LYS A 455 17.43 -3.60 15.54
N LEU A 456 17.97 -2.63 16.28
CA LEU A 456 18.45 -2.87 17.63
C LEU A 456 17.31 -3.30 18.57
N ALA A 457 16.13 -2.68 18.46
CA ALA A 457 14.98 -3.06 19.27
C ALA A 457 14.56 -4.52 19.05
N THR A 458 14.70 -5.06 17.83
CA THR A 458 14.33 -6.46 17.54
C THR A 458 15.25 -7.48 18.23
N VAL A 459 16.49 -7.12 18.56
CA VAL A 459 17.43 -8.03 19.24
C VAL A 459 16.93 -8.32 20.66
N ARG A 460 16.32 -7.36 21.34
CA ARG A 460 15.74 -7.48 22.68
C ARG A 460 14.33 -6.87 22.71
N TRP A 461 13.48 -7.36 21.84
CA TRP A 461 12.15 -6.79 21.59
C TRP A 461 11.31 -6.65 22.85
N GLY A 462 11.28 -7.68 23.73
CA GLY A 462 10.53 -7.62 24.98
C GLY A 462 10.95 -6.48 25.92
N GLU A 463 12.19 -5.99 25.82
CA GLU A 463 12.71 -4.88 26.63
C GLU A 463 12.61 -3.51 25.94
N CYS A 464 12.60 -3.48 24.59
CA CYS A 464 12.62 -2.26 23.79
C CYS A 464 11.26 -1.87 23.24
N ARG A 465 10.36 -2.84 23.12
CA ARG A 465 9.04 -2.69 22.49
C ARG A 465 8.27 -1.47 23.00
N LYS A 466 8.17 -1.32 24.33
CA LYS A 466 7.42 -0.22 24.94
C LYS A 466 7.96 1.16 24.59
N ASP A 467 9.29 1.27 24.44
CA ASP A 467 9.93 2.53 24.05
C ASP A 467 9.54 2.92 22.62
N ILE A 468 9.54 1.94 21.69
CA ILE A 468 9.10 2.12 20.28
C ILE A 468 7.62 2.47 20.23
N GLU A 469 6.76 1.69 20.88
CA GLU A 469 5.31 1.90 20.89
C GLU A 469 4.93 3.26 21.46
N SER A 470 5.55 3.66 22.57
CA SER A 470 5.32 4.97 23.18
C SER A 470 5.76 6.11 22.27
N ALA A 471 6.90 5.96 21.58
CA ALA A 471 7.36 6.98 20.64
C ALA A 471 6.43 7.08 19.42
N ARG A 472 5.97 5.97 18.87
CA ARG A 472 4.97 5.96 17.77
C ARG A 472 3.67 6.63 18.20
N GLN A 473 3.14 6.25 19.36
CA GLN A 473 1.90 6.82 19.88
C GLN A 473 2.02 8.33 20.11
N TYR A 474 3.15 8.79 20.66
CA TYR A 474 3.40 10.22 20.83
C TYR A 474 3.25 11.02 19.51
N PHE A 475 3.79 10.50 18.39
CA PHE A 475 3.69 11.18 17.11
C PHE A 475 2.29 11.09 16.49
N LEU A 476 1.56 9.99 16.70
CA LEU A 476 0.16 9.91 16.29
C LEU A 476 -0.70 10.93 17.06
N ASP A 477 -0.54 10.99 18.38
CA ASP A 477 -1.27 11.95 19.23
C ASP A 477 -0.88 13.41 18.90
N LYS A 478 0.41 13.65 18.58
CA LYS A 478 0.88 14.96 18.13
C LYS A 478 0.17 15.37 16.83
N ALA A 479 0.15 14.49 15.84
CA ALA A 479 -0.50 14.73 14.56
C ALA A 479 -2.00 15.00 14.73
N GLU A 480 -2.70 14.18 15.52
CA GLU A 480 -4.14 14.34 15.77
C GLU A 480 -4.47 15.70 16.42
N ARG A 481 -3.65 16.13 17.38
CA ARG A 481 -3.84 17.45 18.01
C ARG A 481 -3.53 18.61 17.10
N GLU A 482 -2.52 18.48 16.24
CA GLU A 482 -2.02 19.58 15.41
C GLU A 482 -2.75 19.75 14.09
N LEU A 483 -3.27 18.65 13.52
CA LEU A 483 -3.91 18.67 12.19
C LEU A 483 -5.01 19.75 12.05
N PRO A 484 -5.96 19.92 12.99
CA PRO A 484 -6.97 20.98 12.89
C PRO A 484 -6.38 22.40 12.88
N PHE A 485 -5.28 22.62 13.59
CA PHE A 485 -4.58 23.91 13.60
C PHE A 485 -3.85 24.16 12.28
N VAL A 486 -3.24 23.13 11.71
CA VAL A 486 -2.59 23.22 10.39
C VAL A 486 -3.60 23.60 9.32
N GLU A 487 -4.75 22.93 9.31
CA GLU A 487 -5.85 23.21 8.39
C GLU A 487 -6.38 24.63 8.55
N GLN A 488 -6.64 25.05 9.78
CA GLN A 488 -7.10 26.40 10.09
C GLN A 488 -6.07 27.47 9.69
N GLN A 489 -4.80 27.22 9.95
CA GLN A 489 -3.72 28.15 9.62
C GLN A 489 -3.57 28.28 8.10
N TYR A 490 -3.58 27.17 7.36
CA TYR A 490 -3.58 27.17 5.90
C TYR A 490 -4.71 28.04 5.35
N MET A 491 -5.95 27.82 5.81
CA MET A 491 -7.13 28.60 5.40
C MET A 491 -7.02 30.08 5.78
N SER A 492 -6.39 30.39 6.93
CA SER A 492 -6.16 31.77 7.37
C SER A 492 -5.17 32.51 6.48
N ILE A 493 -4.09 31.85 6.08
CA ILE A 493 -3.10 32.41 5.15
C ILE A 493 -3.76 32.75 3.81
N LEU A 494 -4.54 31.83 3.24
CA LEU A 494 -5.27 32.08 2.00
C LEU A 494 -6.23 33.28 2.10
N ARG A 495 -7.00 33.39 3.20
CA ARG A 495 -7.95 34.49 3.40
C ARG A 495 -7.28 35.82 3.59
N SER A 496 -6.14 35.87 4.30
CA SER A 496 -5.41 37.11 4.56
C SER A 496 -4.74 37.67 3.31
N SER A 497 -4.53 36.87 2.30
CA SER A 497 -3.94 37.26 1.02
C SER A 497 -4.98 37.60 -0.07
N THR A 498 -6.28 37.49 0.26
CA THR A 498 -7.38 37.86 -0.66
C THR A 498 -7.86 39.27 -0.33
N THR A 499 -7.74 40.23 -1.26
CA THR A 499 -8.45 41.51 -1.20
C THR A 499 -9.90 41.30 -1.63
N ALA A 500 -10.84 42.10 -1.17
CA ALA A 500 -12.30 41.90 -1.28
C ALA A 500 -12.87 41.71 -2.71
N GLU A 501 -12.05 41.79 -3.74
CA GLU A 501 -12.44 41.68 -5.16
C GLU A 501 -11.61 40.68 -5.99
N GLU A 502 -10.65 39.91 -5.39
CA GLU A 502 -9.72 39.06 -6.13
C GLU A 502 -9.69 37.61 -5.60
N THR A 503 -9.53 36.66 -6.54
CA THR A 503 -9.05 35.28 -6.24
C THR A 503 -7.76 35.34 -5.41
N PRO A 504 -7.43 34.29 -4.60
CA PRO A 504 -6.17 34.21 -3.88
C PRO A 504 -5.02 34.57 -4.82
N ASN A 505 -4.21 35.58 -4.44
CA ASN A 505 -3.10 35.94 -5.30
C ASN A 505 -1.99 34.89 -5.18
N ASP A 506 -1.20 34.71 -6.24
CA ASP A 506 -0.10 33.72 -6.32
C ASP A 506 0.82 33.73 -5.09
N LYS A 507 0.94 34.86 -4.40
CA LYS A 507 1.74 34.99 -3.18
C LYS A 507 1.09 34.32 -1.96
N GLY A 508 -0.23 34.41 -1.83
CA GLY A 508 -0.94 33.78 -0.73
C GLY A 508 -0.91 32.25 -0.82
N GLU A 509 -1.08 31.73 -2.02
CA GLU A 509 -0.95 30.30 -2.28
C GLU A 509 0.49 29.82 -2.03
N ALA A 510 1.51 30.59 -2.46
CA ALA A 510 2.90 30.26 -2.19
C ALA A 510 3.20 30.20 -0.68
N TYR A 511 2.74 31.19 0.11
CA TYR A 511 2.92 31.19 1.56
C TYR A 511 2.18 30.03 2.26
N ALA A 512 0.97 29.70 1.81
CA ALA A 512 0.21 28.59 2.35
C ALA A 512 0.90 27.24 2.04
N THR A 513 1.44 27.10 0.84
CA THR A 513 2.23 25.93 0.42
C THR A 513 3.53 25.81 1.23
N ASP A 514 4.27 26.92 1.39
CA ASP A 514 5.50 26.94 2.20
C ASP A 514 5.23 26.56 3.66
N PHE A 515 4.09 26.98 4.20
CA PHE A 515 3.65 26.57 5.54
C PHE A 515 3.46 25.04 5.63
N LEU A 516 2.79 24.40 4.67
CA LEU A 516 2.62 22.95 4.66
C LEU A 516 3.95 22.21 4.49
N ASN A 517 4.82 22.69 3.60
CA ASN A 517 6.17 22.15 3.42
C ASN A 517 6.98 22.23 4.71
N GLY A 518 6.95 23.38 5.38
CA GLY A 518 7.61 23.62 6.66
C GLY A 518 7.10 22.72 7.77
N TYR A 519 5.77 22.58 7.90
CA TYR A 519 5.18 21.71 8.91
C TYR A 519 5.60 20.24 8.72
N THR A 520 5.54 19.72 7.48
CA THR A 520 5.99 18.35 7.19
C THR A 520 7.48 18.19 7.53
N ALA A 521 8.33 19.16 7.16
CA ALA A 521 9.77 19.12 7.44
C ALA A 521 10.07 19.11 8.94
N ASP A 522 9.42 19.96 9.72
CA ASP A 522 9.57 20.05 11.17
C ASP A 522 9.09 18.76 11.86
N PHE A 523 7.97 18.20 11.39
CA PHE A 523 7.45 16.95 11.90
C PHE A 523 8.43 15.78 11.64
N VAL A 524 8.94 15.65 10.43
CA VAL A 524 9.97 14.66 10.06
C VAL A 524 11.22 14.85 10.92
N GLY A 525 11.71 16.09 11.07
CA GLY A 525 12.86 16.42 11.92
C GLY A 525 12.68 15.95 13.37
N ALA A 526 11.49 16.15 13.94
CA ALA A 526 11.18 15.70 15.30
C ALA A 526 11.19 14.15 15.41
N THR A 527 10.69 13.44 14.38
CA THR A 527 10.74 11.96 14.38
C THR A 527 12.18 11.45 14.29
N VAL A 528 13.02 12.08 13.46
CA VAL A 528 14.45 11.76 13.34
C VAL A 528 15.15 11.87 14.68
N LEU A 529 15.00 13.02 15.36
CA LEU A 529 15.62 13.27 16.67
C LEU A 529 15.21 12.19 17.67
N ARG A 530 13.96 11.78 17.68
CA ARG A 530 13.46 10.75 18.62
C ARG A 530 14.01 9.37 18.32
N TRP A 531 14.06 8.94 17.05
CA TRP A 531 14.60 7.62 16.69
C TRP A 531 16.12 7.55 16.88
N ASP A 532 16.86 8.61 16.59
CA ASP A 532 18.28 8.72 16.89
C ASP A 532 18.56 8.67 18.42
N GLU A 533 17.66 9.25 19.23
CA GLU A 533 17.74 9.12 20.69
C GLU A 533 17.51 7.67 21.14
N LEU A 534 16.48 6.98 20.62
CA LEU A 534 16.20 5.58 20.90
C LEU A 534 17.40 4.69 20.53
N TYR A 535 18.00 4.91 19.36
CA TYR A 535 19.20 4.21 18.92
C TYR A 535 20.33 4.33 19.93
N ARG A 536 20.67 5.57 20.37
CA ARG A 536 21.71 5.83 21.39
C ARG A 536 21.34 5.24 22.77
N GLN A 537 20.05 5.27 23.11
CA GLN A 537 19.50 4.70 24.33
C GLN A 537 19.73 3.18 24.37
N TYR A 538 19.50 2.47 23.27
CA TYR A 538 19.69 1.02 23.21
C TYR A 538 21.14 0.63 23.31
N TRP A 539 22.07 1.33 22.66
CA TRP A 539 23.51 1.12 22.86
C TRP A 539 23.93 1.29 24.32
N ARG A 540 23.43 2.31 25.00
CA ARG A 540 23.72 2.53 26.42
C ARG A 540 23.05 1.51 27.32
N LYS A 541 21.80 1.11 27.01
CA LYS A 541 21.06 0.11 27.82
C LYS A 541 21.71 -1.26 27.78
N PHE A 542 22.28 -1.63 26.66
CA PHE A 542 22.90 -2.92 26.41
C PHE A 542 24.41 -2.84 26.21
N TRP A 543 25.07 -1.93 26.93
CA TRP A 543 26.52 -1.70 26.83
C TRP A 543 27.37 -2.94 27.11
N SER A 544 26.87 -3.90 27.91
CA SER A 544 27.53 -5.17 28.24
C SER A 544 27.26 -6.30 27.22
N GLY A 545 26.48 -6.04 26.18
CA GLY A 545 26.13 -6.99 25.11
C GLY A 545 24.63 -7.04 24.82
N PHE A 546 24.32 -7.34 23.59
CA PHE A 546 22.95 -7.54 23.11
C PHE A 546 22.47 -8.96 23.29
#